data_c6d2c378ce58a820279ee84e6dc30df6
#
_entry.id   c6d2c378ce58a820279ee84e6dc30df6
#
_cell.length_a   1.000
_cell.length_b   1.000
_cell.length_c   1.000
_cell.angle_alpha   90.00
_cell.angle_beta   90.00
_cell.angle_gamma   90.00
#
_symmetry.space_group_name_H-M   'P 1'
#
loop_
_entity.id
_entity.type
_entity.pdbx_description
1 polymer ?
#
loop_
_entity_poly.entity_id
_entity_poly.type
_entity_poly.pdbx_seq_one_letter_code
_entity_poly.pdbx_strand_id
1 'polypeptide(L)'
;MKEWNLNDLYTGYDSEAFQQDFAALDTHINAMNALAESLGQRDPHSTLKAIIEQLSAYQTLTRRLGAYLSLRQSANTADQQTVSMNSRFQIKTSQSALASTRFQKWIAALGSWTRDPRRPAVQQHAFWLQEIRSHAAHTLSDEVEDAIGKMELNGSNAWAQLQEYMTSTVAVTMDGQDYTLSSIRNLAYSTDPTVRKKAYEAELKAYDKIKDAVCFALNSIKGEANTVSELRHFDSVLDMTLFNSRMRKETLDAMFTAIDEALPRFHAYLRHKAELLGYTDGLPFYELFALMGKSTRTFTTDEAKAYLIQNFTPFSKDVAGIIERAFDEEWIDFFPRKGKVGGAFCCNLPMLKQSRVLTNFDGSLSDVVTLGARAGSRLSRPPD
;
A
#
# COMPACT_ATOMS: atom_id res chain seq x y z
N MET A 1 -0.25 -19.14 -16.44
CA MET A 1 -0.14 -18.68 -15.03
C MET A 1 -1.37 -17.83 -14.78
N LYS A 2 -2.04 -17.96 -13.60
CA LYS A 2 -3.19 -17.10 -13.27
C LYS A 2 -2.63 -15.77 -12.76
N GLU A 3 -2.57 -14.77 -13.62
CA GLU A 3 -2.19 -13.38 -13.32
C GLU A 3 -3.46 -12.52 -13.43
N TRP A 4 -3.45 -11.37 -12.78
CA TRP A 4 -4.55 -10.43 -12.89
C TRP A 4 -4.68 -9.80 -14.27
N ASN A 5 -5.91 -9.45 -14.64
CA ASN A 5 -6.18 -8.69 -15.84
C ASN A 5 -6.24 -7.19 -15.52
N LEU A 6 -5.44 -6.37 -16.21
CA LEU A 6 -5.40 -4.93 -16.07
C LEU A 6 -6.03 -4.18 -17.25
N ASN A 7 -6.62 -4.88 -18.22
CA ASN A 7 -7.17 -4.27 -19.44
C ASN A 7 -8.34 -3.32 -19.17
N ASP A 8 -9.04 -3.49 -18.04
CA ASP A 8 -10.08 -2.54 -17.60
C ASP A 8 -9.51 -1.16 -17.27
N LEU A 9 -8.23 -1.08 -16.92
CA LEU A 9 -7.51 0.18 -16.77
C LEU A 9 -6.94 0.61 -18.11
N TYR A 10 -5.98 -0.17 -18.65
CA TYR A 10 -5.37 0.05 -19.96
C TYR A 10 -4.84 -1.26 -20.52
N THR A 11 -4.92 -1.42 -21.84
CA THR A 11 -4.43 -2.61 -22.55
C THR A 11 -2.92 -2.61 -22.79
N GLY A 12 -2.24 -1.48 -22.54
CA GLY A 12 -0.80 -1.31 -22.69
C GLY A 12 -0.42 0.16 -22.64
N TYR A 13 0.89 0.42 -22.55
CA TYR A 13 1.42 1.79 -22.58
C TYR A 13 1.20 2.50 -23.91
N ASP A 14 1.13 1.74 -25.02
CA ASP A 14 0.91 2.25 -26.36
C ASP A 14 -0.58 2.34 -26.74
N SER A 15 -1.48 1.95 -25.82
CA SER A 15 -2.92 2.09 -26.06
C SER A 15 -3.31 3.56 -26.15
N GLU A 16 -4.25 3.86 -27.05
CA GLU A 16 -4.76 5.21 -27.24
C GLU A 16 -5.29 5.81 -25.93
N ALA A 17 -6.03 5.02 -25.13
CA ALA A 17 -6.57 5.44 -23.84
C ALA A 17 -5.46 5.82 -22.83
N PHE A 18 -4.36 5.03 -22.76
CA PHE A 18 -3.25 5.37 -21.86
C PHE A 18 -2.55 6.65 -22.31
N GLN A 19 -2.27 6.80 -23.61
CA GLN A 19 -1.59 7.96 -24.15
C GLN A 19 -2.43 9.25 -24.00
N GLN A 20 -3.74 9.17 -24.22
CA GLN A 20 -4.66 10.29 -24.02
C GLN A 20 -4.70 10.70 -22.54
N ASP A 21 -4.88 9.75 -21.61
CA ASP A 21 -4.91 10.01 -20.18
C ASP A 21 -3.56 10.55 -19.67
N PHE A 22 -2.44 10.01 -20.17
CA PHE A 22 -1.10 10.48 -19.80
C PHE A 22 -0.80 11.89 -20.31
N ALA A 23 -1.32 12.27 -21.50
CA ALA A 23 -1.24 13.63 -22.03
C ALA A 23 -2.17 14.59 -21.28
N ALA A 24 -3.38 14.14 -20.88
CA ALA A 24 -4.34 14.94 -20.15
C ALA A 24 -3.81 15.41 -18.77
N LEU A 25 -2.82 14.70 -18.20
CA LEU A 25 -2.14 15.16 -16.98
C LEU A 25 -1.59 16.58 -17.13
N ASP A 26 -0.95 16.92 -18.26
CA ASP A 26 -0.39 18.24 -18.49
C ASP A 26 -1.49 19.31 -18.50
N THR A 27 -2.64 19.00 -19.11
CA THR A 27 -3.79 19.90 -19.13
C THR A 27 -4.31 20.18 -17.72
N HIS A 28 -4.48 19.15 -16.91
CA HIS A 28 -4.95 19.30 -15.53
C HIS A 28 -3.93 20.01 -14.64
N ILE A 29 -2.64 19.69 -14.77
CA ILE A 29 -1.55 20.33 -14.03
C ILE A 29 -1.49 21.83 -14.38
N ASN A 30 -1.53 22.18 -15.66
CA ASN A 30 -1.54 23.57 -16.10
C ASN A 30 -2.77 24.32 -15.59
N ALA A 31 -3.96 23.69 -15.61
CA ALA A 31 -5.17 24.28 -15.07
C ALA A 31 -5.10 24.48 -13.54
N MET A 32 -4.53 23.54 -12.80
CA MET A 32 -4.28 23.69 -11.36
C MET A 32 -3.34 24.85 -11.07
N ASN A 33 -2.22 24.94 -11.79
CA ASN A 33 -1.24 26.01 -11.60
C ASN A 33 -1.86 27.39 -11.93
N ALA A 34 -2.59 27.52 -13.03
CA ALA A 34 -3.27 28.76 -13.40
C ALA A 34 -4.36 29.15 -12.37
N LEU A 35 -5.11 28.17 -11.85
CA LEU A 35 -6.08 28.42 -10.79
C LEU A 35 -5.39 28.88 -9.49
N ALA A 36 -4.26 28.29 -9.14
CA ALA A 36 -3.48 28.67 -7.97
C ALA A 36 -2.89 30.09 -8.07
N GLU A 37 -2.53 30.54 -9.25
CA GLU A 37 -2.08 31.92 -9.52
C GLU A 37 -3.22 32.94 -9.43
N SER A 38 -4.47 32.51 -9.68
CA SER A 38 -5.65 33.39 -9.64
C SER A 38 -6.35 33.43 -8.28
N LEU A 39 -5.80 32.81 -7.25
CA LEU A 39 -6.38 32.80 -5.91
C LEU A 39 -6.56 34.21 -5.34
N GLY A 40 -7.71 34.48 -4.75
CA GLY A 40 -8.05 35.79 -4.20
C GLY A 40 -8.62 36.80 -5.20
N GLN A 41 -8.61 36.51 -6.50
CA GLN A 41 -9.16 37.40 -7.55
C GLN A 41 -10.66 37.21 -7.78
N ARG A 42 -11.23 36.12 -7.30
CA ARG A 42 -12.67 35.77 -7.45
C ARG A 42 -13.31 35.61 -6.07
N ASP A 43 -14.65 35.56 -6.06
CA ASP A 43 -15.34 35.29 -4.81
C ASP A 43 -14.97 33.90 -4.25
N PRO A 44 -14.93 33.73 -2.91
CA PRO A 44 -14.50 32.50 -2.30
C PRO A 44 -15.34 31.26 -2.64
N HIS A 45 -16.64 31.44 -2.93
CA HIS A 45 -17.50 30.29 -3.22
C HIS A 45 -17.21 29.68 -4.59
N SER A 46 -17.13 30.52 -5.63
CA SER A 46 -16.78 30.06 -6.98
C SER A 46 -15.35 29.55 -7.06
N THR A 47 -14.41 30.12 -6.31
CA THR A 47 -13.03 29.66 -6.23
C THR A 47 -12.95 28.28 -5.56
N LEU A 48 -13.61 28.08 -4.41
CA LEU A 48 -13.64 26.78 -3.73
C LEU A 48 -14.25 25.69 -4.61
N LYS A 49 -15.36 26.01 -5.30
CA LYS A 49 -16.01 25.09 -6.24
C LYS A 49 -15.06 24.69 -7.36
N ALA A 50 -14.38 25.66 -7.98
CA ALA A 50 -13.40 25.40 -9.04
C ALA A 50 -12.21 24.53 -8.56
N ILE A 51 -11.71 24.77 -7.33
CA ILE A 51 -10.67 23.94 -6.72
C ILE A 51 -11.15 22.49 -6.54
N ILE A 52 -12.36 22.29 -6.00
CA ILE A 52 -12.91 20.94 -5.77
C ILE A 52 -13.08 20.19 -7.10
N GLU A 53 -13.68 20.84 -8.10
CA GLU A 53 -13.89 20.23 -9.43
C GLU A 53 -12.55 19.87 -10.09
N GLN A 54 -11.57 20.78 -10.07
CA GLN A 54 -10.26 20.55 -10.66
C GLN A 54 -9.48 19.45 -9.95
N LEU A 55 -9.48 19.46 -8.60
CA LEU A 55 -8.82 18.41 -7.81
C LEU A 55 -9.49 17.05 -8.02
N SER A 56 -10.82 16.98 -8.08
CA SER A 56 -11.55 15.73 -8.31
C SER A 56 -11.23 15.11 -9.66
N ALA A 57 -11.21 15.94 -10.73
CA ALA A 57 -10.83 15.49 -12.07
C ALA A 57 -9.38 15.00 -12.12
N TYR A 58 -8.45 15.77 -11.58
CA TYR A 58 -7.03 15.42 -11.50
C TYR A 58 -6.79 14.14 -10.70
N GLN A 59 -7.42 14.01 -9.52
CA GLN A 59 -7.28 12.82 -8.68
C GLN A 59 -7.86 11.56 -9.32
N THR A 60 -8.96 11.68 -10.06
CA THR A 60 -9.53 10.53 -10.79
C THR A 60 -8.55 10.03 -11.85
N LEU A 61 -7.95 10.94 -12.62
CA LEU A 61 -6.97 10.61 -13.65
C LEU A 61 -5.68 10.03 -13.06
N THR A 62 -5.11 10.70 -12.07
CA THR A 62 -3.86 10.25 -11.41
C THR A 62 -4.04 8.92 -10.69
N ARG A 63 -5.20 8.68 -10.09
CA ARG A 63 -5.52 7.40 -9.44
C ARG A 63 -5.59 6.26 -10.46
N ARG A 64 -6.19 6.48 -11.63
CA ARG A 64 -6.29 5.48 -12.70
C ARG A 64 -4.91 5.13 -13.27
N LEU A 65 -4.14 6.13 -13.67
CA LEU A 65 -2.77 5.96 -14.19
C LEU A 65 -1.83 5.37 -13.14
N GLY A 66 -1.83 5.93 -11.93
CA GLY A 66 -0.98 5.48 -10.83
C GLY A 66 -1.28 4.04 -10.40
N ALA A 67 -2.55 3.64 -10.35
CA ALA A 67 -2.93 2.26 -10.07
C ALA A 67 -2.39 1.30 -11.14
N TYR A 68 -2.56 1.63 -12.43
CA TYR A 68 -2.04 0.79 -13.50
C TYR A 68 -0.51 0.62 -13.42
N LEU A 69 0.21 1.72 -13.26
CA LEU A 69 1.67 1.72 -13.13
C LEU A 69 2.16 0.94 -11.91
N SER A 70 1.54 1.17 -10.75
CA SER A 70 1.88 0.49 -9.49
C SER A 70 1.60 -1.01 -9.56
N LEU A 71 0.47 -1.42 -10.13
CA LEU A 71 0.11 -2.83 -10.27
C LEU A 71 1.07 -3.54 -11.25
N ARG A 72 1.42 -2.90 -12.37
CA ARG A 72 2.43 -3.42 -13.30
C ARG A 72 3.78 -3.59 -12.62
N GLN A 73 4.22 -2.58 -11.89
CA GLN A 73 5.50 -2.62 -11.16
C GLN A 73 5.50 -3.68 -10.07
N SER A 74 4.41 -3.82 -9.31
CA SER A 74 4.31 -4.86 -8.27
C SER A 74 4.33 -6.28 -8.85
N ALA A 75 3.79 -6.47 -10.05
CA ALA A 75 3.84 -7.75 -10.76
C ALA A 75 5.24 -8.08 -11.30
N ASN A 76 6.04 -7.05 -11.65
CA ASN A 76 7.43 -7.21 -12.08
C ASN A 76 8.24 -5.93 -11.86
N THR A 77 8.97 -5.86 -10.76
CA THR A 77 9.82 -4.72 -10.38
C THR A 77 11.01 -4.52 -11.32
N ALA A 78 11.38 -5.52 -12.12
CA ALA A 78 12.48 -5.48 -13.08
C ALA A 78 12.06 -5.06 -14.49
N ASP A 79 10.78 -4.80 -14.72
CA ASP A 79 10.28 -4.30 -16.01
C ASP A 79 10.72 -2.86 -16.24
N GLN A 80 11.74 -2.67 -17.08
CA GLN A 80 12.37 -1.37 -17.36
C GLN A 80 11.39 -0.37 -17.97
N GLN A 81 10.43 -0.84 -18.78
CA GLN A 81 9.41 0.02 -19.37
C GLN A 81 8.49 0.58 -18.28
N THR A 82 8.02 -0.25 -17.37
CA THR A 82 7.19 0.16 -16.23
C THR A 82 7.95 1.12 -15.30
N VAL A 83 9.21 0.81 -14.98
CA VAL A 83 10.07 1.68 -14.15
C VAL A 83 10.21 3.07 -14.79
N SER A 84 10.51 3.12 -16.10
CA SER A 84 10.63 4.39 -16.84
C SER A 84 9.32 5.16 -16.85
N MET A 85 8.19 4.51 -17.12
CA MET A 85 6.88 5.17 -17.13
C MET A 85 6.46 5.69 -15.76
N ASN A 86 6.77 4.93 -14.68
CA ASN A 86 6.53 5.38 -13.31
C ASN A 86 7.34 6.65 -12.99
N SER A 87 8.63 6.68 -13.34
CA SER A 87 9.46 7.86 -13.15
C SER A 87 8.90 9.09 -13.91
N ARG A 88 8.48 8.91 -15.16
CA ARG A 88 7.85 9.98 -15.95
C ARG A 88 6.54 10.46 -15.32
N PHE A 89 5.72 9.56 -14.83
CA PHE A 89 4.47 9.87 -14.14
C PHE A 89 4.74 10.67 -12.85
N GLN A 90 5.68 10.24 -12.02
CA GLN A 90 6.06 10.93 -10.79
C GLN A 90 6.59 12.35 -11.07
N ILE A 91 7.48 12.52 -12.06
CA ILE A 91 7.99 13.83 -12.47
C ILE A 91 6.84 14.74 -12.94
N LYS A 92 5.90 14.22 -13.74
CA LYS A 92 4.73 15.02 -14.17
C LYS A 92 3.89 15.45 -12.97
N THR A 93 3.48 14.51 -12.14
CA THR A 93 2.58 14.79 -11.02
C THR A 93 3.19 15.71 -9.98
N SER A 94 4.52 15.69 -9.78
CA SER A 94 5.20 16.62 -8.87
C SER A 94 5.03 18.09 -9.27
N GLN A 95 4.77 18.38 -10.54
CA GLN A 95 4.56 19.77 -11.03
C GLN A 95 3.25 20.39 -10.52
N SER A 96 2.32 19.60 -9.96
CA SER A 96 1.09 20.09 -9.34
C SER A 96 1.21 20.31 -7.82
N ALA A 97 2.34 19.95 -7.22
CA ALA A 97 2.52 19.99 -5.76
C ALA A 97 2.36 21.41 -5.21
N LEU A 98 2.99 22.40 -5.85
CA LEU A 98 2.91 23.81 -5.45
C LEU A 98 1.47 24.34 -5.52
N ALA A 99 0.73 24.02 -6.60
CA ALA A 99 -0.68 24.41 -6.71
C ALA A 99 -1.52 23.81 -5.59
N SER A 100 -1.30 22.55 -5.27
CA SER A 100 -2.00 21.87 -4.17
C SER A 100 -1.70 22.52 -2.81
N THR A 101 -0.45 22.87 -2.55
CA THR A 101 -0.03 23.61 -1.35
C THR A 101 -0.71 24.98 -1.26
N ARG A 102 -0.75 25.73 -2.35
CA ARG A 102 -1.42 27.04 -2.41
C ARG A 102 -2.92 26.95 -2.19
N PHE A 103 -3.58 25.92 -2.73
CA PHE A 103 -5.00 25.65 -2.45
C PHE A 103 -5.25 25.39 -0.96
N GLN A 104 -4.42 24.57 -0.32
CA GLN A 104 -4.54 24.28 1.11
C GLN A 104 -4.37 25.53 1.96
N LYS A 105 -3.33 26.34 1.69
CA LYS A 105 -3.08 27.61 2.38
C LYS A 105 -4.23 28.60 2.19
N TRP A 106 -4.73 28.75 0.96
CA TRP A 106 -5.84 29.63 0.67
C TRP A 106 -7.12 29.19 1.37
N ILE A 107 -7.47 27.91 1.34
CA ILE A 107 -8.65 27.35 2.05
C ILE A 107 -8.51 27.56 3.56
N ALA A 108 -7.33 27.35 4.13
CA ALA A 108 -7.10 27.57 5.55
C ALA A 108 -7.26 29.06 5.95
N ALA A 109 -6.79 29.98 5.10
CA ALA A 109 -6.91 31.43 5.30
C ALA A 109 -8.37 31.95 5.27
N LEU A 110 -9.30 31.20 4.64
CA LEU A 110 -10.74 31.56 4.68
C LEU A 110 -11.37 31.45 6.09
N GLY A 111 -10.70 30.83 7.05
CA GLY A 111 -11.05 30.81 8.47
C GLY A 111 -12.48 30.33 8.73
N SER A 112 -13.31 31.22 9.35
CA SER A 112 -14.72 30.90 9.71
C SER A 112 -15.61 30.66 8.50
N TRP A 113 -15.28 31.20 7.32
CA TRP A 113 -16.05 30.99 6.10
C TRP A 113 -16.16 29.50 5.74
N THR A 114 -15.10 28.71 5.91
CA THR A 114 -15.09 27.26 5.65
C THR A 114 -15.75 26.43 6.76
N ARG A 115 -16.33 27.08 7.79
CA ARG A 115 -17.07 26.43 8.87
C ARG A 115 -18.58 26.70 8.82
N ASP A 116 -19.05 27.52 7.87
CA ASP A 116 -20.45 27.89 7.77
C ASP A 116 -21.27 26.76 7.12
N PRO A 117 -22.06 25.98 7.90
CA PRO A 117 -22.82 24.84 7.40
C PRO A 117 -23.98 25.24 6.46
N ARG A 118 -24.32 26.53 6.39
CA ARG A 118 -25.37 27.04 5.47
C ARG A 118 -24.88 27.10 4.03
N ARG A 119 -23.58 26.94 3.80
CA ARG A 119 -22.95 26.91 2.47
C ARG A 119 -22.91 25.48 1.94
N PRO A 120 -23.59 25.15 0.81
CA PRO A 120 -23.67 23.76 0.31
C PRO A 120 -22.30 23.11 0.10
N ALA A 121 -21.37 23.83 -0.51
CA ALA A 121 -20.01 23.30 -0.73
C ALA A 121 -19.25 23.03 0.59
N VAL A 122 -19.44 23.87 1.61
CA VAL A 122 -18.85 23.66 2.94
C VAL A 122 -19.49 22.46 3.63
N GLN A 123 -20.81 22.34 3.57
CA GLN A 123 -21.52 21.22 4.18
C GLN A 123 -21.11 19.88 3.57
N GLN A 124 -21.07 19.80 2.24
CA GLN A 124 -20.73 18.59 1.52
C GLN A 124 -19.28 18.16 1.75
N HIS A 125 -18.37 19.10 1.94
CA HIS A 125 -16.93 18.83 2.09
C HIS A 125 -16.38 19.21 3.48
N ALA A 126 -17.24 19.25 4.51
CA ALA A 126 -16.87 19.73 5.85
C ALA A 126 -15.66 19.00 6.46
N PHE A 127 -15.62 17.68 6.34
CA PHE A 127 -14.52 16.87 6.83
C PHE A 127 -13.20 17.19 6.10
N TRP A 128 -13.23 17.20 4.77
CA TRP A 128 -12.05 17.54 3.96
C TRP A 128 -11.52 18.94 4.24
N LEU A 129 -12.39 19.94 4.39
CA LEU A 129 -12.02 21.30 4.76
C LEU A 129 -11.41 21.38 6.17
N GLN A 130 -11.89 20.55 7.10
CA GLN A 130 -11.30 20.44 8.44
C GLN A 130 -9.88 19.86 8.36
N GLU A 131 -9.69 18.79 7.62
CA GLU A 131 -8.36 18.18 7.40
C GLU A 131 -7.37 19.20 6.82
N ILE A 132 -7.75 19.92 5.76
CA ILE A 132 -6.91 20.97 5.17
C ILE A 132 -6.47 22.01 6.22
N ARG A 133 -7.40 22.47 7.06
CA ARG A 133 -7.05 23.44 8.13
C ARG A 133 -6.09 22.87 9.15
N SER A 134 -6.26 21.60 9.50
CA SER A 134 -5.35 20.93 10.44
C SER A 134 -3.95 20.79 9.81
N HIS A 135 -3.87 20.37 8.55
CA HIS A 135 -2.59 20.24 7.83
C HIS A 135 -1.91 21.59 7.58
N ALA A 136 -2.66 22.68 7.43
CA ALA A 136 -2.09 24.00 7.19
C ALA A 136 -1.20 24.50 8.32
N ALA A 137 -1.41 24.03 9.56
CA ALA A 137 -0.55 24.35 10.70
C ALA A 137 0.88 23.78 10.57
N HIS A 138 1.05 22.75 9.74
CA HIS A 138 2.31 22.05 9.49
C HIS A 138 2.80 22.26 8.04
N THR A 139 2.17 23.16 7.29
CA THR A 139 2.57 23.48 5.91
C THR A 139 3.65 24.59 5.93
N LEU A 140 4.72 24.36 5.18
CA LEU A 140 5.89 25.25 5.12
C LEU A 140 5.72 26.34 4.04
N SER A 141 6.77 27.14 3.79
CA SER A 141 6.73 28.09 2.68
C SER A 141 6.58 27.36 1.32
N ASP A 142 6.13 28.07 0.29
CA ASP A 142 5.93 27.47 -1.03
C ASP A 142 7.23 26.89 -1.60
N GLU A 143 8.35 27.59 -1.39
CA GLU A 143 9.68 27.18 -1.86
C GLU A 143 10.17 25.93 -1.16
N VAL A 144 9.90 25.79 0.15
CA VAL A 144 10.32 24.62 0.94
C VAL A 144 9.46 23.42 0.60
N GLU A 145 8.13 23.59 0.45
CA GLU A 145 7.24 22.49 0.03
C GLU A 145 7.59 21.96 -1.37
N ASP A 146 7.88 22.86 -2.31
CA ASP A 146 8.32 22.48 -3.66
C ASP A 146 9.66 21.74 -3.64
N ALA A 147 10.61 22.20 -2.81
CA ALA A 147 11.91 21.54 -2.64
C ALA A 147 11.75 20.15 -2.04
N ILE A 148 10.98 20.00 -0.94
CA ILE A 148 10.71 18.70 -0.31
C ILE A 148 10.08 17.74 -1.31
N GLY A 149 8.99 18.16 -2.01
CA GLY A 149 8.31 17.28 -2.96
C GLY A 149 9.20 16.81 -4.12
N LYS A 150 10.14 17.65 -4.58
CA LYS A 150 11.14 17.26 -5.59
C LYS A 150 12.22 16.33 -5.02
N MET A 151 12.66 16.57 -3.78
CA MET A 151 13.68 15.75 -3.13
C MET A 151 13.15 14.36 -2.75
N GLU A 152 11.88 14.23 -2.36
CA GLU A 152 11.24 12.94 -2.07
C GLU A 152 11.31 11.97 -3.26
N LEU A 153 11.27 12.47 -4.51
CA LEU A 153 11.38 11.63 -5.70
C LEU A 153 12.72 10.87 -5.76
N ASN A 154 13.81 11.52 -5.37
CA ASN A 154 15.16 10.95 -5.37
C ASN A 154 15.61 10.51 -3.97
N GLY A 155 14.83 10.81 -2.95
CA GLY A 155 14.99 10.45 -1.55
C GLY A 155 14.19 9.17 -1.23
N SER A 156 13.23 9.29 -0.33
CA SER A 156 12.46 8.16 0.23
C SER A 156 11.83 7.27 -0.83
N ASN A 157 11.26 7.84 -1.90
CA ASN A 157 10.64 7.05 -2.98
C ASN A 157 11.66 6.19 -3.74
N ALA A 158 12.81 6.74 -4.09
CA ALA A 158 13.85 5.99 -4.80
C ALA A 158 14.46 4.89 -3.92
N TRP A 159 14.68 5.16 -2.64
CA TRP A 159 15.19 4.19 -1.68
C TRP A 159 14.18 3.07 -1.40
N ALA A 160 12.89 3.37 -1.34
CA ALA A 160 11.84 2.36 -1.23
C ALA A 160 11.78 1.46 -2.47
N GLN A 161 11.87 2.02 -3.67
CA GLN A 161 11.94 1.26 -4.92
C GLN A 161 13.19 0.35 -4.98
N LEU A 162 14.35 0.82 -4.50
CA LEU A 162 15.55 -0.01 -4.40
C LEU A 162 15.31 -1.22 -3.49
N GLN A 163 14.71 -1.02 -2.33
CA GLN A 163 14.39 -2.10 -1.39
C GLN A 163 13.44 -3.13 -2.01
N GLU A 164 12.38 -2.68 -2.68
CA GLU A 164 11.44 -3.56 -3.38
C GLU A 164 12.13 -4.35 -4.50
N TYR A 165 12.96 -3.70 -5.30
CA TYR A 165 13.74 -4.36 -6.35
C TYR A 165 14.67 -5.42 -5.77
N MET A 166 15.47 -5.08 -4.77
CA MET A 166 16.45 -5.98 -4.15
C MET A 166 15.76 -7.21 -3.54
N THR A 167 14.67 -7.02 -2.80
CA THR A 167 13.96 -8.12 -2.14
C THR A 167 13.17 -8.99 -3.11
N SER A 168 12.68 -8.45 -4.22
CA SER A 168 11.93 -9.21 -5.23
C SER A 168 12.83 -9.98 -6.21
N THR A 169 14.09 -9.59 -6.34
CA THR A 169 15.02 -10.16 -7.33
C THR A 169 16.11 -11.05 -6.72
N VAL A 170 16.39 -10.92 -5.41
CA VAL A 170 17.42 -11.75 -4.77
C VAL A 170 17.07 -13.22 -4.87
N ALA A 171 18.05 -14.02 -5.31
CA ALA A 171 17.92 -15.48 -5.36
C ALA A 171 18.31 -16.09 -4.01
N VAL A 172 17.44 -16.97 -3.49
CA VAL A 172 17.66 -17.79 -2.30
C VAL A 172 17.95 -19.21 -2.74
N THR A 173 19.17 -19.66 -2.57
CA THR A 173 19.58 -21.01 -3.00
C THR A 173 19.47 -21.99 -1.83
N MET A 174 18.68 -23.05 -1.98
CA MET A 174 18.53 -24.15 -1.03
C MET A 174 18.63 -25.50 -1.77
N ASP A 175 19.49 -26.40 -1.32
CA ASP A 175 19.72 -27.73 -1.91
C ASP A 175 19.94 -27.70 -3.45
N GLY A 176 20.65 -26.66 -3.94
CA GLY A 176 20.98 -26.49 -5.36
C GLY A 176 19.85 -25.91 -6.23
N GLN A 177 18.73 -25.54 -5.64
CA GLN A 177 17.61 -24.87 -6.32
C GLN A 177 17.49 -23.41 -5.89
N ASP A 178 17.11 -22.54 -6.81
CA ASP A 178 16.85 -21.14 -6.54
C ASP A 178 15.37 -20.87 -6.27
N TYR A 179 15.11 -20.11 -5.22
CA TYR A 179 13.80 -19.67 -4.75
C TYR A 179 13.75 -18.14 -4.73
N THR A 180 12.54 -17.59 -4.80
CA THR A 180 12.30 -16.21 -4.38
C THR A 180 12.21 -16.12 -2.85
N LEU A 181 12.36 -14.92 -2.26
CA LEU A 181 12.12 -14.73 -0.82
C LEU A 181 10.70 -15.16 -0.41
N SER A 182 9.68 -14.92 -1.25
CA SER A 182 8.31 -15.34 -0.97
C SER A 182 8.18 -16.86 -0.96
N SER A 183 8.72 -17.55 -1.96
CA SER A 183 8.60 -19.01 -2.05
C SER A 183 9.39 -19.74 -0.99
N ILE A 184 10.57 -19.24 -0.58
CA ILE A 184 11.33 -19.86 0.51
C ILE A 184 10.64 -19.67 1.87
N ARG A 185 10.01 -18.52 2.11
CA ARG A 185 9.22 -18.23 3.32
C ARG A 185 7.98 -19.12 3.44
N ASN A 186 7.36 -19.47 2.32
CA ASN A 186 6.22 -20.39 2.32
C ASN A 186 6.61 -21.77 2.85
N LEU A 187 7.88 -22.18 2.72
CA LEU A 187 8.38 -23.44 3.31
C LEU A 187 8.40 -23.45 4.84
N ALA A 188 8.20 -22.31 5.51
CA ALA A 188 7.97 -22.24 6.96
C ALA A 188 6.71 -23.01 7.41
N TYR A 189 5.79 -23.28 6.50
CA TYR A 189 4.58 -24.10 6.73
C TYR A 189 4.76 -25.57 6.35
N SER A 190 5.95 -25.99 5.91
CA SER A 190 6.23 -27.39 5.60
C SER A 190 5.97 -28.29 6.82
N THR A 191 5.47 -29.50 6.58
CA THR A 191 5.32 -30.53 7.62
C THR A 191 6.66 -31.09 8.09
N ASP A 192 7.71 -31.00 7.27
CA ASP A 192 9.08 -31.47 7.58
C ASP A 192 9.87 -30.38 8.31
N PRO A 193 10.27 -30.60 9.59
CA PRO A 193 11.08 -29.65 10.36
C PRO A 193 12.45 -29.39 9.74
N THR A 194 13.02 -30.35 9.01
CA THR A 194 14.32 -30.20 8.32
C THR A 194 14.18 -29.19 7.18
N VAL A 195 13.08 -29.23 6.44
CA VAL A 195 12.79 -28.28 5.36
C VAL A 195 12.59 -26.88 5.93
N ARG A 196 11.81 -26.73 7.02
CA ARG A 196 11.60 -25.44 7.68
C ARG A 196 12.90 -24.79 8.12
N LYS A 197 13.78 -25.57 8.78
CA LYS A 197 15.09 -25.10 9.25
C LYS A 197 16.00 -24.70 8.10
N LYS A 198 16.13 -25.56 7.06
CA LYS A 198 16.94 -25.24 5.88
C LYS A 198 16.46 -23.99 5.14
N ALA A 199 15.13 -23.85 4.99
CA ALA A 199 14.54 -22.68 4.35
C ALA A 199 14.86 -21.39 5.13
N TYR A 200 14.75 -21.41 6.45
CA TYR A 200 15.12 -20.30 7.31
C TYR A 200 16.61 -19.93 7.19
N GLU A 201 17.51 -20.92 7.25
CA GLU A 201 18.96 -20.69 7.12
C GLU A 201 19.31 -20.14 5.72
N ALA A 202 18.67 -20.63 4.66
CA ALA A 202 18.85 -20.14 3.30
C ALA A 202 18.31 -18.71 3.13
N GLU A 203 17.18 -18.39 3.74
CA GLU A 203 16.62 -17.03 3.77
C GLU A 203 17.59 -16.06 4.44
N LEU A 204 18.10 -16.38 5.64
CA LEU A 204 19.06 -15.54 6.37
C LEU A 204 20.33 -15.30 5.55
N LYS A 205 20.86 -16.34 4.93
CA LYS A 205 22.05 -16.22 4.06
C LYS A 205 21.79 -15.35 2.82
N ALA A 206 20.56 -15.34 2.29
CA ALA A 206 20.23 -14.50 1.16
C ALA A 206 20.22 -13.01 1.54
N TYR A 207 19.87 -12.67 2.77
CA TYR A 207 19.91 -11.28 3.26
C TYR A 207 21.32 -10.70 3.27
N ASP A 208 22.36 -11.51 3.44
CA ASP A 208 23.74 -11.03 3.34
C ASP A 208 24.08 -10.41 2.00
N LYS A 209 23.36 -10.81 0.92
CA LYS A 209 23.55 -10.27 -0.43
C LYS A 209 22.99 -8.86 -0.61
N ILE A 210 22.01 -8.46 0.21
CA ILE A 210 21.26 -7.22 0.04
C ILE A 210 21.28 -6.31 1.27
N LYS A 211 21.78 -6.78 2.42
CA LYS A 211 21.70 -6.08 3.72
C LYS A 211 22.27 -4.67 3.68
N ASP A 212 23.41 -4.47 3.01
CA ASP A 212 24.06 -3.16 2.99
C ASP A 212 23.23 -2.15 2.22
N ALA A 213 22.76 -2.51 1.01
CA ALA A 213 21.89 -1.64 0.22
C ALA A 213 20.56 -1.32 0.94
N VAL A 214 19.95 -2.33 1.56
CA VAL A 214 18.71 -2.14 2.33
C VAL A 214 18.95 -1.31 3.59
N CYS A 215 20.10 -1.47 4.24
CA CYS A 215 20.48 -0.63 5.39
C CYS A 215 20.62 0.84 5.00
N PHE A 216 21.30 1.15 3.90
CA PHE A 216 21.38 2.53 3.37
C PHE A 216 20.00 3.07 3.01
N ALA A 217 19.16 2.27 2.36
CA ALA A 217 17.78 2.67 2.03
C ALA A 217 16.98 3.01 3.29
N LEU A 218 17.00 2.15 4.31
CA LEU A 218 16.30 2.36 5.57
C LEU A 218 16.78 3.61 6.30
N ASN A 219 18.10 3.80 6.41
CA ASN A 219 18.68 4.96 7.08
C ASN A 219 18.33 6.26 6.35
N SER A 220 18.36 6.26 5.00
CA SER A 220 18.01 7.43 4.19
C SER A 220 16.53 7.82 4.36
N ILE A 221 15.61 6.84 4.30
CA ILE A 221 14.18 7.06 4.53
C ILE A 221 13.91 7.58 5.94
N LYS A 222 14.56 7.00 6.96
CA LYS A 222 14.42 7.47 8.36
C LYS A 222 15.02 8.85 8.58
N GLY A 223 16.15 9.14 7.95
CA GLY A 223 16.78 10.47 7.99
C GLY A 223 15.86 11.53 7.38
N GLU A 224 15.30 11.28 6.21
CA GLU A 224 14.32 12.17 5.57
C GLU A 224 13.08 12.38 6.45
N ALA A 225 12.50 11.29 6.99
CA ALA A 225 11.34 11.38 7.88
C ALA A 225 11.61 12.25 9.13
N ASN A 226 12.79 12.11 9.75
CA ASN A 226 13.19 12.94 10.88
C ASN A 226 13.30 14.42 10.47
N THR A 227 13.99 14.71 9.37
CA THR A 227 14.17 16.07 8.87
C THR A 227 12.83 16.74 8.54
N VAL A 228 11.95 16.04 7.82
CA VAL A 228 10.64 16.57 7.45
C VAL A 228 9.76 16.77 8.67
N SER A 229 9.78 15.85 9.66
CA SER A 229 9.04 15.99 10.92
C SER A 229 9.48 17.23 11.69
N GLU A 230 10.79 17.48 11.79
CA GLU A 230 11.36 18.66 12.45
C GLU A 230 10.97 19.96 11.73
N LEU A 231 11.15 20.01 10.40
CA LEU A 231 10.77 21.16 9.58
C LEU A 231 9.29 21.51 9.72
N ARG A 232 8.41 20.50 9.79
CA ARG A 232 6.96 20.66 9.94
C ARG A 232 6.52 20.91 11.38
N HIS A 233 7.45 21.06 12.32
CA HIS A 233 7.21 21.35 13.73
C HIS A 233 6.35 20.29 14.43
N PHE A 234 6.58 19.01 14.15
CA PHE A 234 6.06 17.92 14.94
C PHE A 234 7.03 17.61 16.09
N ASP A 235 6.50 17.23 17.25
CA ASP A 235 7.32 16.85 18.40
C ASP A 235 8.14 15.57 18.14
N SER A 236 7.61 14.69 17.29
CA SER A 236 8.28 13.46 16.86
C SER A 236 7.75 12.95 15.52
N VAL A 237 8.51 12.03 14.89
CA VAL A 237 8.02 11.28 13.70
C VAL A 237 6.78 10.46 14.05
N LEU A 238 6.66 9.98 15.30
CA LEU A 238 5.45 9.28 15.75
C LEU A 238 4.24 10.20 15.75
N ASP A 239 4.36 11.43 16.25
CA ASP A 239 3.27 12.40 16.26
C ASP A 239 2.85 12.78 14.83
N MET A 240 3.81 12.98 13.93
CA MET A 240 3.53 13.17 12.51
C MET A 240 2.79 11.97 11.90
N THR A 241 3.18 10.75 12.26
CA THR A 241 2.53 9.51 11.77
C THR A 241 1.11 9.38 12.30
N LEU A 242 0.89 9.66 13.57
CA LEU A 242 -0.43 9.67 14.21
C LEU A 242 -1.34 10.71 13.57
N PHE A 243 -0.83 11.92 13.36
CA PHE A 243 -1.55 12.99 12.68
C PHE A 243 -1.98 12.59 11.29
N ASN A 244 -1.06 12.09 10.47
CA ASN A 244 -1.34 11.64 9.09
C ASN A 244 -2.30 10.43 9.04
N SER A 245 -2.27 9.57 10.06
CA SER A 245 -3.16 8.40 10.20
C SER A 245 -4.50 8.76 10.84
N ARG A 246 -4.71 10.01 11.26
CA ARG A 246 -5.90 10.47 12.00
C ARG A 246 -6.13 9.65 13.27
N MET A 247 -5.06 9.20 13.91
CA MET A 247 -5.09 8.38 15.11
C MET A 247 -4.72 9.25 16.33
N ARG A 248 -5.49 9.13 17.39
CA ARG A 248 -5.14 9.76 18.67
C ARG A 248 -4.11 8.91 19.40
N LYS A 249 -3.19 9.58 20.12
CA LYS A 249 -2.15 8.90 20.89
C LYS A 249 -2.74 7.94 21.93
N GLU A 250 -3.83 8.33 22.58
CA GLU A 250 -4.53 7.49 23.57
C GLU A 250 -5.06 6.18 22.97
N THR A 251 -5.46 6.20 21.70
CA THR A 251 -5.89 4.98 20.97
C THR A 251 -4.71 4.04 20.73
N LEU A 252 -3.54 4.59 20.36
CA LEU A 252 -2.31 3.81 20.20
C LEU A 252 -1.86 3.23 21.56
N ASP A 253 -1.83 4.03 22.59
CA ASP A 253 -1.42 3.63 23.95
C ASP A 253 -2.34 2.53 24.49
N ALA A 254 -3.66 2.67 24.31
CA ALA A 254 -4.63 1.63 24.69
C ALA A 254 -4.43 0.32 23.92
N MET A 255 -4.10 0.38 22.62
CA MET A 255 -3.77 -0.79 21.82
C MET A 255 -2.53 -1.51 22.36
N PHE A 256 -1.45 -0.78 22.65
CA PHE A 256 -0.23 -1.38 23.20
C PHE A 256 -0.46 -1.95 24.60
N THR A 257 -1.21 -1.26 25.46
CA THR A 257 -1.60 -1.77 26.79
C THR A 257 -2.31 -3.11 26.66
N ALA A 258 -3.30 -3.21 25.75
CA ALA A 258 -4.04 -4.46 25.52
C ALA A 258 -3.13 -5.57 24.99
N ILE A 259 -2.16 -5.25 24.11
CA ILE A 259 -1.16 -6.19 23.61
C ILE A 259 -0.29 -6.69 24.77
N ASP A 260 0.26 -5.78 25.57
CA ASP A 260 1.14 -6.11 26.71
C ASP A 260 0.43 -7.01 27.73
N GLU A 261 -0.83 -6.73 28.04
CA GLU A 261 -1.67 -7.59 28.91
C GLU A 261 -1.91 -8.98 28.32
N ALA A 262 -1.93 -9.12 26.97
CA ALA A 262 -2.13 -10.38 26.29
C ALA A 262 -0.83 -11.19 26.12
N LEU A 263 0.37 -10.54 26.12
CA LEU A 263 1.66 -11.20 25.89
C LEU A 263 1.91 -12.44 26.75
N PRO A 264 1.59 -12.47 28.05
CA PRO A 264 1.80 -13.67 28.86
C PRO A 264 1.06 -14.91 28.34
N ARG A 265 -0.13 -14.72 27.75
CA ARG A 265 -0.93 -15.80 27.14
C ARG A 265 -0.27 -16.30 25.83
N PHE A 266 0.24 -15.39 25.00
CA PHE A 266 0.98 -15.77 23.80
C PHE A 266 2.28 -16.50 24.16
N HIS A 267 3.02 -16.04 25.17
CA HIS A 267 4.21 -16.73 25.66
C HIS A 267 3.90 -18.12 26.20
N ALA A 268 2.79 -18.29 26.92
CA ALA A 268 2.35 -19.62 27.39
C ALA A 268 2.01 -20.53 26.20
N TYR A 269 1.29 -20.02 25.19
CA TYR A 269 1.02 -20.77 23.97
C TYR A 269 2.30 -21.21 23.26
N LEU A 270 3.26 -20.30 23.07
CA LEU A 270 4.52 -20.63 22.38
C LEU A 270 5.37 -21.64 23.15
N ARG A 271 5.40 -21.56 24.50
CA ARG A 271 6.06 -22.58 25.34
C ARG A 271 5.40 -23.95 25.20
N HIS A 272 4.08 -24.00 25.28
CA HIS A 272 3.36 -25.23 25.07
C HIS A 272 3.55 -25.82 23.66
N LYS A 273 3.57 -24.95 22.63
CA LYS A 273 3.90 -25.38 21.28
C LYS A 273 5.33 -25.94 21.18
N ALA A 274 6.31 -25.34 21.85
CA ALA A 274 7.67 -25.84 21.91
C ALA A 274 7.72 -27.27 22.53
N GLU A 275 7.07 -27.44 23.66
CA GLU A 275 6.96 -28.78 24.34
C GLU A 275 6.37 -29.82 23.42
N LEU A 276 5.25 -29.50 22.74
CA LEU A 276 4.58 -30.45 21.82
C LEU A 276 5.46 -30.81 20.60
N LEU A 277 6.35 -29.92 20.19
CA LEU A 277 7.31 -30.15 19.12
C LEU A 277 8.64 -30.75 19.61
N GLY A 278 8.79 -31.01 20.93
CA GLY A 278 9.97 -31.64 21.53
C GLY A 278 11.13 -30.70 21.84
N TYR A 279 10.89 -29.39 21.94
CA TYR A 279 11.89 -28.36 22.29
C TYR A 279 11.81 -28.02 23.78
N THR A 280 12.97 -28.02 24.48
CA THR A 280 13.06 -27.76 25.94
C THR A 280 13.53 -26.31 26.22
N ASP A 281 14.30 -25.69 25.32
CA ASP A 281 14.94 -24.38 25.52
C ASP A 281 14.19 -23.22 24.85
N GLY A 282 12.91 -23.43 24.53
CA GLY A 282 12.08 -22.48 23.81
C GLY A 282 11.84 -22.89 22.35
N LEU A 283 10.89 -22.19 21.71
CA LEU A 283 10.52 -22.48 20.33
C LEU A 283 11.51 -21.79 19.35
N PRO A 284 12.25 -22.54 18.52
CA PRO A 284 13.08 -21.96 17.48
C PRO A 284 12.23 -21.14 16.50
N PHE A 285 12.76 -20.02 16.00
CA PHE A 285 11.99 -19.10 15.13
C PHE A 285 11.43 -19.80 13.87
N TYR A 286 12.18 -20.73 13.28
CA TYR A 286 11.73 -21.51 12.11
C TYR A 286 10.58 -22.49 12.41
N GLU A 287 10.24 -22.69 13.69
CA GLU A 287 9.10 -23.51 14.12
C GLU A 287 7.85 -22.69 14.42
N LEU A 288 7.94 -21.34 14.31
CA LEU A 288 6.82 -20.45 14.64
C LEU A 288 5.56 -20.80 13.85
N PHE A 289 5.72 -21.14 12.56
CA PHE A 289 4.63 -21.50 11.65
C PHE A 289 4.44 -23.02 11.48
N ALA A 290 5.20 -23.85 12.22
CA ALA A 290 5.00 -25.30 12.19
C ALA A 290 3.55 -25.66 12.51
N LEU A 291 2.98 -26.56 11.71
CA LEU A 291 1.60 -27.00 11.87
C LEU A 291 1.45 -27.81 13.15
N MET A 292 0.40 -27.48 13.94
CA MET A 292 0.01 -28.24 15.12
C MET A 292 -1.04 -29.26 14.70
N GLY A 293 -0.60 -30.42 14.18
CA GLY A 293 -1.49 -31.46 13.68
C GLY A 293 -1.00 -32.07 12.37
N LYS A 294 -1.79 -32.96 11.80
CA LYS A 294 -1.44 -33.77 10.63
C LYS A 294 -2.17 -33.32 9.35
N SER A 295 -2.58 -32.07 9.23
CA SER A 295 -3.21 -31.62 7.98
C SER A 295 -2.16 -31.37 6.91
N THR A 296 -2.20 -32.15 5.85
CA THR A 296 -1.40 -32.01 4.63
C THR A 296 -2.24 -31.41 3.49
N ARG A 297 -3.38 -30.81 3.82
CA ARG A 297 -4.30 -30.29 2.81
C ARG A 297 -3.66 -29.09 2.10
N THR A 298 -3.48 -29.24 0.82
CA THR A 298 -3.15 -28.15 -0.11
C THR A 298 -4.40 -27.79 -0.91
N PHE A 299 -4.45 -26.57 -1.38
CA PHE A 299 -5.55 -26.05 -2.16
C PHE A 299 -5.05 -25.63 -3.54
N THR A 300 -5.71 -26.07 -4.56
CA THR A 300 -5.66 -25.40 -5.87
C THR A 300 -6.38 -24.05 -5.78
N THR A 301 -6.18 -23.18 -6.76
CA THR A 301 -6.90 -21.89 -6.81
C THR A 301 -8.42 -22.08 -6.87
N ASP A 302 -8.89 -23.12 -7.54
CA ASP A 302 -10.33 -23.39 -7.69
C ASP A 302 -10.93 -23.97 -6.39
N GLU A 303 -10.19 -24.83 -5.69
CA GLU A 303 -10.57 -25.28 -4.36
C GLU A 303 -10.55 -24.13 -3.33
N ALA A 304 -9.59 -23.22 -3.42
CA ALA A 304 -9.55 -22.01 -2.59
C ALA A 304 -10.78 -21.11 -2.84
N LYS A 305 -11.15 -20.89 -4.11
CA LYS A 305 -12.40 -20.21 -4.48
C LYS A 305 -13.61 -20.85 -3.83
N ALA A 306 -13.79 -22.14 -4.06
CA ALA A 306 -14.94 -22.91 -3.53
C ALA A 306 -15.00 -22.85 -1.99
N TYR A 307 -13.85 -23.03 -1.34
CA TYR A 307 -13.73 -22.96 0.13
C TYR A 307 -14.12 -21.57 0.67
N LEU A 308 -13.61 -20.51 0.06
CA LEU A 308 -13.94 -19.13 0.46
C LEU A 308 -15.43 -18.82 0.28
N ILE A 309 -16.00 -19.14 -0.89
CA ILE A 309 -17.43 -18.89 -1.15
C ILE A 309 -18.29 -19.69 -0.16
N GLN A 310 -17.99 -20.97 0.07
CA GLN A 310 -18.72 -21.81 1.01
C GLN A 310 -18.73 -21.23 2.43
N ASN A 311 -17.58 -20.71 2.91
CA ASN A 311 -17.45 -20.21 4.27
C ASN A 311 -17.96 -18.76 4.44
N PHE A 312 -17.88 -17.91 3.41
CA PHE A 312 -18.37 -16.53 3.50
C PHE A 312 -19.87 -16.37 3.20
N THR A 313 -20.46 -17.26 2.41
CA THR A 313 -21.91 -17.20 2.07
C THR A 313 -22.84 -17.17 3.30
N PRO A 314 -22.62 -18.00 4.36
CA PRO A 314 -23.44 -17.93 5.57
C PRO A 314 -23.27 -16.63 6.35
N PHE A 315 -22.09 -16.01 6.26
CA PHE A 315 -21.77 -14.75 6.93
C PHE A 315 -22.33 -13.54 6.15
N SER A 316 -22.06 -13.46 4.85
CA SER A 316 -22.55 -12.41 3.96
C SER A 316 -22.48 -12.83 2.50
N LYS A 317 -23.64 -12.85 1.84
CA LYS A 317 -23.72 -13.11 0.38
C LYS A 317 -23.01 -12.06 -0.44
N ASP A 318 -22.98 -10.80 0.02
CA ASP A 318 -22.30 -9.71 -0.70
C ASP A 318 -20.77 -9.93 -0.69
N VAL A 319 -20.21 -10.34 0.47
CA VAL A 319 -18.78 -10.69 0.56
C VAL A 319 -18.46 -11.87 -0.33
N ALA A 320 -19.25 -12.94 -0.26
CA ALA A 320 -19.06 -14.12 -1.11
C ALA A 320 -19.12 -13.75 -2.60
N GLY A 321 -20.07 -12.91 -3.00
CA GLY A 321 -20.20 -12.42 -4.40
C GLY A 321 -19.01 -11.56 -4.84
N ILE A 322 -18.41 -10.76 -3.96
CA ILE A 322 -17.17 -10.01 -4.28
C ILE A 322 -16.00 -10.96 -4.50
N ILE A 323 -15.87 -11.98 -3.64
CA ILE A 323 -14.83 -13.00 -3.77
C ILE A 323 -15.00 -13.76 -5.09
N GLU A 324 -16.21 -14.20 -5.39
CA GLU A 324 -16.54 -14.89 -6.64
C GLU A 324 -16.11 -14.05 -7.87
N ARG A 325 -16.53 -12.78 -7.92
CA ARG A 325 -16.13 -11.85 -8.97
C ARG A 325 -14.60 -11.67 -9.07
N ALA A 326 -13.90 -11.61 -7.93
CA ALA A 326 -12.45 -11.44 -7.92
C ALA A 326 -11.73 -12.59 -8.64
N PHE A 327 -12.26 -13.80 -8.56
CA PHE A 327 -11.75 -14.96 -9.29
C PHE A 327 -12.19 -14.98 -10.75
N ASP A 328 -13.46 -14.72 -11.03
CA ASP A 328 -14.05 -14.85 -12.37
C ASP A 328 -13.63 -13.72 -13.32
N GLU A 329 -13.44 -12.50 -12.77
CA GLU A 329 -13.01 -11.33 -13.53
C GLU A 329 -11.47 -11.15 -13.50
N GLU A 330 -10.72 -12.16 -13.09
CA GLU A 330 -9.24 -12.17 -13.08
C GLU A 330 -8.61 -10.99 -12.31
N TRP A 331 -9.12 -10.70 -11.11
CA TRP A 331 -8.58 -9.63 -10.28
C TRP A 331 -7.33 -10.03 -9.51
N ILE A 332 -6.98 -11.33 -9.46
CA ILE A 332 -5.97 -11.88 -8.55
C ILE A 332 -4.72 -12.32 -9.32
N ASP A 333 -3.58 -11.79 -8.92
CA ASP A 333 -2.26 -12.30 -9.31
C ASP A 333 -1.79 -13.30 -8.24
N PHE A 334 -1.79 -14.60 -8.58
CA PHE A 334 -1.69 -15.66 -7.58
C PHE A 334 -0.24 -16.00 -7.20
N PHE A 335 0.57 -16.47 -8.13
CA PHE A 335 1.76 -17.25 -7.83
C PHE A 335 3.03 -16.41 -7.65
N PRO A 336 3.96 -16.86 -6.75
CA PRO A 336 5.26 -16.22 -6.62
C PRO A 336 6.08 -16.39 -7.90
N ARG A 337 6.84 -15.36 -8.26
CA ARG A 337 7.80 -15.37 -9.35
C ARG A 337 8.88 -14.32 -9.12
N LYS A 338 10.03 -14.50 -9.79
CA LYS A 338 11.13 -13.53 -9.72
C LYS A 338 10.67 -12.14 -10.20
N GLY A 339 11.01 -11.13 -9.45
CA GLY A 339 10.65 -9.74 -9.72
C GLY A 339 9.24 -9.35 -9.23
N LYS A 340 8.42 -10.28 -8.75
CA LYS A 340 7.14 -9.96 -8.13
C LYS A 340 7.33 -9.54 -6.68
N VAL A 341 6.65 -8.49 -6.27
CA VAL A 341 6.67 -8.00 -4.87
C VAL A 341 6.18 -9.08 -3.91
N GLY A 342 6.86 -9.23 -2.79
CA GLY A 342 6.52 -10.21 -1.76
C GLY A 342 5.28 -9.83 -0.92
N GLY A 343 4.76 -10.80 -0.18
CA GLY A 343 3.57 -10.62 0.65
C GLY A 343 2.27 -10.62 -0.15
N ALA A 344 1.27 -9.89 0.34
CA ALA A 344 -0.04 -9.77 -0.31
C ALA A 344 -0.66 -8.40 -0.02
N PHE A 345 -1.33 -7.82 -1.02
CA PHE A 345 -2.10 -6.58 -0.86
C PHE A 345 -3.36 -6.57 -1.71
N CYS A 346 -4.26 -5.65 -1.41
CA CYS A 346 -5.43 -5.31 -2.22
C CYS A 346 -5.36 -3.84 -2.63
N CYS A 347 -5.42 -3.58 -3.93
CA CYS A 347 -5.54 -2.25 -4.52
C CYS A 347 -6.99 -2.01 -4.96
N ASN A 348 -7.67 -1.07 -4.30
CA ASN A 348 -9.04 -0.71 -4.65
C ASN A 348 -9.07 0.25 -5.84
N LEU A 349 -9.91 -0.07 -6.83
CA LEU A 349 -10.16 0.69 -8.05
C LEU A 349 -11.61 1.24 -8.03
N PRO A 350 -11.91 2.29 -7.26
CA PRO A 350 -13.28 2.78 -7.09
C PRO A 350 -13.91 3.21 -8.42
N MET A 351 -13.13 3.79 -9.34
CA MET A 351 -13.60 4.21 -10.66
C MET A 351 -14.16 3.03 -11.50
N LEU A 352 -13.72 1.79 -11.23
CA LEU A 352 -14.21 0.58 -11.90
C LEU A 352 -15.15 -0.25 -11.01
N LYS A 353 -15.33 0.16 -9.75
CA LYS A 353 -15.99 -0.66 -8.71
C LYS A 353 -15.39 -2.08 -8.62
N GLN A 354 -14.07 -2.16 -8.75
CA GLN A 354 -13.28 -3.38 -8.72
C GLN A 354 -12.09 -3.24 -7.77
N SER A 355 -11.33 -4.31 -7.62
CA SER A 355 -10.04 -4.33 -6.91
C SER A 355 -9.04 -5.18 -7.68
N ARG A 356 -7.75 -5.07 -7.34
CA ARG A 356 -6.73 -6.02 -7.76
C ARG A 356 -6.01 -6.53 -6.53
N VAL A 357 -5.81 -7.82 -6.46
CA VAL A 357 -5.21 -8.52 -5.31
C VAL A 357 -3.93 -9.19 -5.77
N LEU A 358 -2.81 -8.83 -5.15
CA LEU A 358 -1.55 -9.55 -5.32
C LEU A 358 -1.39 -10.52 -4.16
N THR A 359 -1.02 -11.77 -4.48
CA THR A 359 -0.63 -12.79 -3.49
C THR A 359 0.62 -13.53 -3.97
N ASN A 360 1.22 -14.31 -3.08
CA ASN A 360 2.27 -15.27 -3.41
C ASN A 360 1.80 -16.66 -2.95
N PHE A 361 0.70 -17.10 -3.56
CA PHE A 361 -0.06 -18.31 -3.22
C PHE A 361 0.73 -19.58 -3.58
N ASP A 362 0.83 -20.51 -2.64
CA ASP A 362 1.42 -21.86 -2.85
C ASP A 362 0.47 -23.00 -2.46
N GLY A 363 -0.76 -22.67 -2.08
CA GLY A 363 -1.80 -23.64 -1.77
C GLY A 363 -1.96 -23.96 -0.29
N SER A 364 -1.28 -23.26 0.61
CA SER A 364 -1.47 -23.42 2.06
C SER A 364 -2.82 -22.89 2.53
N LEU A 365 -3.34 -23.41 3.66
CA LEU A 365 -4.54 -22.82 4.28
C LEU A 365 -4.31 -21.36 4.68
N SER A 366 -3.09 -21.00 5.06
CA SER A 366 -2.71 -19.61 5.35
C SER A 366 -2.89 -18.69 4.15
N ASP A 367 -2.58 -19.16 2.94
CA ASP A 367 -2.80 -18.40 1.73
C ASP A 367 -4.29 -18.24 1.42
N VAL A 368 -5.09 -19.27 1.66
CA VAL A 368 -6.55 -19.19 1.51
C VAL A 368 -7.14 -18.15 2.46
N VAL A 369 -6.68 -18.11 3.71
CA VAL A 369 -7.08 -17.09 4.69
C VAL A 369 -6.64 -15.69 4.24
N THR A 370 -5.42 -15.56 3.74
CA THR A 370 -4.89 -14.31 3.20
C THR A 370 -5.72 -13.81 2.01
N LEU A 371 -6.07 -14.69 1.08
CA LEU A 371 -6.97 -14.38 -0.04
C LEU A 371 -8.32 -13.87 0.45
N GLY A 372 -8.94 -14.55 1.41
CA GLY A 372 -10.22 -14.15 1.99
C GLY A 372 -10.15 -12.77 2.65
N ALA A 373 -9.09 -12.51 3.44
CA ALA A 373 -8.88 -11.23 4.09
C ALA A 373 -8.65 -10.09 3.08
N ARG A 374 -7.89 -10.33 2.01
CA ARG A 374 -7.60 -9.31 0.99
C ARG A 374 -8.77 -9.06 0.05
N ALA A 375 -9.50 -10.08 -0.38
CA ALA A 375 -10.71 -9.92 -1.18
C ALA A 375 -11.84 -9.23 -0.39
N GLY A 376 -11.94 -9.52 0.93
CA GLY A 376 -12.91 -8.89 1.83
C GLY A 376 -12.58 -7.44 2.21
N SER A 377 -11.34 -6.97 2.05
CA SER A 377 -10.94 -5.60 2.44
C SER A 377 -11.63 -4.48 1.62
N ARG A 378 -12.31 -4.81 0.52
CA ARG A 378 -13.16 -3.89 -0.23
C ARG A 378 -14.37 -3.40 0.57
N LEU A 379 -14.86 -4.20 1.52
CA LEU A 379 -16.06 -3.88 2.30
C LEU A 379 -15.85 -2.79 3.36
N SER A 380 -14.60 -2.45 3.66
CA SER A 380 -14.28 -1.45 4.68
C SER A 380 -14.41 0.00 4.22
N ARG A 381 -14.80 0.25 2.95
CA ARG A 381 -15.13 1.60 2.47
C ARG A 381 -16.63 1.70 2.18
N PRO A 382 -17.31 2.74 2.73
CA PRO A 382 -18.69 3.03 2.32
C PRO A 382 -18.75 3.30 0.81
N PRO A 383 -19.89 3.05 0.16
CA PRO A 383 -20.13 3.55 -1.17
C PRO A 383 -19.96 5.07 -1.16
N ASP A 384 -19.34 5.61 -2.18
CA ASP A 384 -19.04 7.03 -2.38
C ASP A 384 -20.25 7.93 -2.22
#